data_e6ea6de381d0329225596ae67a083b53
#
_entry.id   e6ea6de381d0329225596ae67a083b53
#
_cell.length_a   1.000
_cell.length_b   1.000
_cell.length_c   1.000
_cell.angle_alpha   90.00
_cell.angle_beta   90.00
_cell.angle_gamma   90.00
#
_symmetry.space_group_name_H-M   'P 1'
#
loop_
_entity.id
_entity.type
_entity.pdbx_description
1 polymer ?
#
loop_
_entity_poly.entity_id
_entity_poly.type
_entity_poly.pdbx_seq_one_letter_code
_entity_poly.pdbx_strand_id
1 'polypeptide(L)'
;MFEAKLKADVLKEMVDVVSTLVDEAKLNVGKDSVTIKAVDPAHVAMVDLSLARGAFESYKAEETELGLDMDKMKEILRLAKAGEVISIAHDEDKNRLVVTVGNTTRRMSLVDTAGMSDPKVPSLNLPAKLVVRTDELRQAIRASESVSDHIALKASPEGFEVVSEGDTDTVSHMVPKDLLEELSVKDAVRSLFPLDYFSNMVKAISTAPTVALYLGTDYPVRMEFKIASGKGDVRYLLAPRIESE
;
A
#
# COMPACT_ATOMS: atom_id res chain seq x y z
N MET A 1 -19.74 16.45 8.74
CA MET A 1 -18.63 17.47 8.79
C MET A 1 -17.28 16.75 8.90
N PHE A 2 -16.30 17.14 8.07
CA PHE A 2 -14.91 16.66 8.18
C PHE A 2 -13.92 17.81 8.04
N GLU A 3 -13.10 18.01 9.05
CA GLU A 3 -11.99 18.96 9.07
C GLU A 3 -10.78 18.33 9.76
N ALA A 4 -9.62 18.38 9.11
CA ALA A 4 -8.40 17.80 9.67
C ALA A 4 -7.16 18.62 9.30
N LYS A 5 -6.14 18.53 10.15
CA LYS A 5 -4.78 19.00 9.85
C LYS A 5 -3.81 17.85 10.08
N LEU A 6 -2.88 17.68 9.17
CA LEU A 6 -1.86 16.63 9.27
C LEU A 6 -0.59 17.08 8.52
N LYS A 7 0.52 16.41 8.80
CA LYS A 7 1.75 16.63 8.05
C LYS A 7 1.57 16.19 6.61
N ALA A 8 2.09 16.96 5.68
CA ALA A 8 2.05 16.65 4.25
C ALA A 8 2.64 15.27 3.93
N ASP A 9 3.70 14.88 4.63
CA ASP A 9 4.35 13.58 4.42
C ASP A 9 3.40 12.42 4.73
N VAL A 10 2.57 12.53 5.77
CA VAL A 10 1.55 11.51 6.12
C VAL A 10 0.50 11.36 5.02
N LEU A 11 0.01 12.48 4.48
CA LEU A 11 -0.96 12.44 3.38
C LEU A 11 -0.34 11.93 2.09
N LYS A 12 0.94 12.27 1.81
CA LYS A 12 1.69 11.71 0.67
C LYS A 12 1.81 10.21 0.77
N GLU A 13 2.22 9.68 1.93
CA GLU A 13 2.29 8.22 2.15
C GLU A 13 0.94 7.54 1.86
N MET A 14 -0.15 8.10 2.38
CA MET A 14 -1.50 7.56 2.15
C MET A 14 -1.87 7.58 0.65
N VAL A 15 -1.65 8.70 -0.03
CA VAL A 15 -1.97 8.86 -1.45
C VAL A 15 -1.08 7.96 -2.32
N ASP A 16 0.22 7.87 -2.05
CA ASP A 16 1.14 7.01 -2.79
C ASP A 16 0.76 5.54 -2.67
N VAL A 17 0.43 5.09 -1.46
CA VAL A 17 -0.03 3.71 -1.21
C VAL A 17 -1.30 3.38 -2.00
N VAL A 18 -2.31 4.24 -1.94
CA VAL A 18 -3.61 3.98 -2.60
C VAL A 18 -3.49 4.08 -4.12
N SER A 19 -2.81 5.11 -4.60
CA SER A 19 -2.66 5.37 -6.04
C SER A 19 -1.76 4.38 -6.77
N THR A 20 -1.13 3.47 -6.06
CA THR A 20 -0.44 2.32 -6.65
C THR A 20 -1.41 1.38 -7.38
N LEU A 21 -2.66 1.31 -6.92
CA LEU A 21 -3.64 0.36 -7.43
C LEU A 21 -4.83 1.02 -8.13
N VAL A 22 -5.23 2.24 -7.71
CA VAL A 22 -6.45 2.90 -8.20
C VAL A 22 -6.25 4.40 -8.39
N ASP A 23 -6.92 4.96 -9.38
CA ASP A 23 -6.91 6.41 -9.66
C ASP A 23 -7.97 7.16 -8.82
N GLU A 24 -9.01 6.46 -8.40
CA GLU A 24 -10.08 7.00 -7.56
C GLU A 24 -10.34 6.06 -6.38
N ALA A 25 -10.58 6.62 -5.21
CA ALA A 25 -10.83 5.83 -4.00
C ALA A 25 -11.86 6.48 -3.09
N LYS A 26 -12.61 5.64 -2.39
CA LYS A 26 -13.52 6.05 -1.33
C LYS A 26 -12.77 6.13 0.01
N LEU A 27 -12.70 7.33 0.57
CA LEU A 27 -12.24 7.57 1.93
C LEU A 27 -13.43 7.46 2.88
N ASN A 28 -13.44 6.46 3.72
CA ASN A 28 -14.39 6.33 4.82
C ASN A 28 -13.84 7.12 6.02
N VAL A 29 -14.54 8.15 6.40
CA VAL A 29 -14.19 9.00 7.54
C VAL A 29 -15.00 8.54 8.75
N GLY A 30 -14.32 8.15 9.81
CA GLY A 30 -14.91 7.77 11.09
C GLY A 30 -14.47 8.70 12.21
N LYS A 31 -14.96 8.46 13.43
CA LYS A 31 -14.62 9.28 14.61
C LYS A 31 -13.17 9.17 15.05
N ASP A 32 -12.59 7.96 14.89
CA ASP A 32 -11.27 7.62 15.44
C ASP A 32 -10.24 7.27 14.37
N SER A 33 -10.65 7.17 13.11
CA SER A 33 -9.78 6.83 11.98
C SER A 33 -10.41 7.21 10.65
N VAL A 34 -9.56 7.26 9.63
CA VAL A 34 -9.99 7.21 8.22
C VAL A 34 -9.52 5.90 7.62
N THR A 35 -10.31 5.32 6.71
CA THR A 35 -9.95 4.06 6.05
C THR A 35 -10.20 4.13 4.55
N ILE A 36 -9.39 3.42 3.79
CA ILE A 36 -9.56 3.19 2.36
C ILE A 36 -9.40 1.71 2.08
N LYS A 37 -10.36 1.13 1.36
CA LYS A 37 -10.26 -0.21 0.80
C LYS A 37 -10.54 -0.14 -0.68
N ALA A 38 -9.63 -0.65 -1.48
CA ALA A 38 -9.78 -0.65 -2.92
C ALA A 38 -9.17 -1.89 -3.55
N VAL A 39 -9.76 -2.29 -4.67
CA VAL A 39 -9.25 -3.36 -5.54
C VAL A 39 -8.93 -2.73 -6.88
N ASP A 40 -7.83 -3.12 -7.48
CA ASP A 40 -7.43 -2.64 -8.79
C ASP A 40 -8.42 -3.04 -9.89
N PRO A 41 -8.47 -2.35 -11.04
CA PRO A 41 -9.42 -2.67 -12.11
C PRO A 41 -9.32 -4.09 -12.68
N ALA A 42 -8.16 -4.74 -12.59
CA ALA A 42 -7.94 -6.11 -13.03
C ALA A 42 -8.35 -7.16 -11.97
N HIS A 43 -8.71 -6.72 -10.77
CA HIS A 43 -9.07 -7.58 -9.63
C HIS A 43 -7.96 -8.55 -9.19
N VAL A 44 -6.70 -8.17 -9.37
CA VAL A 44 -5.54 -8.97 -8.97
C VAL A 44 -4.86 -8.44 -7.70
N ALA A 45 -5.13 -7.19 -7.35
CA ALA A 45 -4.50 -6.55 -6.20
C ALA A 45 -5.51 -5.79 -5.34
N MET A 46 -5.23 -5.69 -4.06
CA MET A 46 -6.07 -4.98 -3.09
C MET A 46 -5.22 -4.17 -2.12
N VAL A 47 -5.70 -3.00 -1.75
CA VAL A 47 -5.20 -2.22 -0.61
C VAL A 47 -6.27 -2.10 0.46
N ASP A 48 -5.85 -2.28 1.72
CA ASP A 48 -6.62 -1.98 2.93
C ASP A 48 -5.74 -1.08 3.80
N LEU A 49 -6.14 0.18 3.93
CA LEU A 49 -5.41 1.20 4.66
C LEU A 49 -6.28 1.77 5.76
N SER A 50 -5.70 1.91 6.94
CA SER A 50 -6.29 2.62 8.08
C SER A 50 -5.31 3.63 8.63
N LEU A 51 -5.76 4.86 8.84
CA LEU A 51 -4.99 5.93 9.46
C LEU A 51 -5.71 6.39 10.73
N ALA A 52 -5.11 6.16 11.88
CA ALA A 52 -5.69 6.51 13.17
C ALA A 52 -5.75 8.04 13.37
N ARG A 53 -6.74 8.51 14.14
CA ARG A 53 -6.88 9.91 14.54
C ARG A 53 -5.57 10.52 15.08
N GLY A 54 -4.75 9.72 15.77
CA GLY A 54 -3.46 10.16 16.30
C GLY A 54 -2.40 10.53 15.24
N ALA A 55 -2.65 10.25 13.95
CA ALA A 55 -1.79 10.69 12.83
C ALA A 55 -2.03 12.15 12.43
N PHE A 56 -3.11 12.76 12.93
CA PHE A 56 -3.53 14.11 12.62
C PHE A 56 -3.13 15.07 13.76
N GLU A 57 -2.75 16.28 13.42
CA GLU A 57 -2.53 17.38 14.37
C GLU A 57 -3.85 17.88 14.95
N SER A 58 -4.90 17.93 14.12
CA SER A 58 -6.27 18.13 14.53
C SER A 58 -7.22 17.29 13.69
N TYR A 59 -8.29 16.81 14.31
CA TYR A 59 -9.24 15.92 13.66
C TYR A 59 -10.64 16.15 14.21
N LYS A 60 -11.54 16.61 13.36
CA LYS A 60 -12.97 16.78 13.64
C LYS A 60 -13.72 16.05 12.53
N ALA A 61 -14.44 15.01 12.88
CA ALA A 61 -15.15 14.20 11.90
C ALA A 61 -16.46 13.67 12.46
N GLU A 62 -17.44 13.66 11.58
CA GLU A 62 -18.64 12.84 11.66
C GLU A 62 -18.51 11.78 10.57
N GLU A 63 -19.19 10.65 10.75
CA GLU A 63 -19.14 9.55 9.76
C GLU A 63 -19.59 10.05 8.40
N THR A 64 -18.71 9.92 7.42
CA THR A 64 -18.99 10.31 6.03
C THR A 64 -18.08 9.55 5.05
N GLU A 65 -18.48 9.52 3.81
CA GLU A 65 -17.71 8.93 2.70
C GLU A 65 -17.32 10.04 1.72
N LEU A 66 -16.06 10.07 1.31
CA LEU A 66 -15.53 11.05 0.37
C LEU A 66 -14.86 10.32 -0.80
N GLY A 67 -15.35 10.55 -2.03
CA GLY A 67 -14.69 10.06 -3.25
C GLY A 67 -13.51 10.95 -3.62
N LEU A 68 -12.31 10.39 -3.62
CA LEU A 68 -11.07 11.10 -3.89
C LEU A 68 -10.50 10.73 -5.26
N ASP A 69 -10.07 11.75 -6.00
CA ASP A 69 -9.24 11.63 -7.21
C ASP A 69 -7.77 11.68 -6.78
N MET A 70 -7.04 10.57 -6.92
CA MET A 70 -5.68 10.42 -6.44
C MET A 70 -4.70 11.32 -7.20
N ASP A 71 -4.91 11.55 -8.50
CA ASP A 71 -4.02 12.41 -9.28
C ASP A 71 -4.15 13.86 -8.86
N LYS A 72 -5.35 14.35 -8.63
CA LYS A 72 -5.57 15.69 -8.08
C LYS A 72 -4.96 15.85 -6.68
N MET A 73 -5.01 14.78 -5.87
CA MET A 73 -4.35 14.77 -4.56
C MET A 73 -2.84 14.85 -4.71
N LYS A 74 -2.23 14.06 -5.60
CA LYS A 74 -0.78 14.14 -5.90
C LYS A 74 -0.36 15.52 -6.37
N GLU A 75 -1.14 16.14 -7.25
CA GLU A 75 -0.82 17.47 -7.79
C GLU A 75 -0.72 18.54 -6.70
N ILE A 76 -1.70 18.62 -5.78
CA ILE A 76 -1.66 19.61 -4.69
C ILE A 76 -0.54 19.29 -3.68
N LEU A 77 -0.28 18.01 -3.41
CA LEU A 77 0.75 17.58 -2.48
C LEU A 77 2.18 17.82 -2.98
N ARG A 78 2.39 17.98 -4.31
CA ARG A 78 3.70 18.40 -4.86
C ARG A 78 4.12 19.78 -4.40
N LEU A 79 3.19 20.66 -4.01
CA LEU A 79 3.48 22.00 -3.51
C LEU A 79 3.95 21.98 -2.05
N ALA A 80 3.66 20.91 -1.30
CA ALA A 80 3.98 20.83 0.10
C ALA A 80 5.46 20.51 0.34
N LYS A 81 6.05 21.19 1.30
CA LYS A 81 7.40 20.91 1.79
C LYS A 81 7.37 19.79 2.82
N ALA A 82 8.52 19.13 3.03
CA ALA A 82 8.65 18.12 4.07
C ALA A 82 8.32 18.70 5.46
N GLY A 83 7.51 17.97 6.22
CA GLY A 83 7.08 18.39 7.57
C GLY A 83 6.04 19.52 7.61
N GLU A 84 5.64 20.07 6.46
CA GLU A 84 4.61 21.11 6.41
C GLU A 84 3.24 20.55 6.85
N VAL A 85 2.50 21.32 7.63
CA VAL A 85 1.13 20.97 8.04
C VAL A 85 0.17 21.49 6.99
N ILE A 86 -0.69 20.60 6.50
CA ILE A 86 -1.76 20.90 5.56
C ILE A 86 -3.12 20.80 6.22
N SER A 87 -4.10 21.53 5.70
CA SER A 87 -5.48 21.45 6.14
C SER A 87 -6.34 20.79 5.08
N ILE A 88 -7.25 19.92 5.50
CA ILE A 88 -8.25 19.27 4.65
C ILE A 88 -9.61 19.51 5.27
N ALA A 89 -10.59 19.90 4.45
CA ALA A 89 -11.96 20.06 4.88
C ALA A 89 -12.95 19.59 3.79
N HIS A 90 -14.10 19.09 4.22
CA HIS A 90 -15.23 18.78 3.34
C HIS A 90 -16.19 19.99 3.33
N ASP A 91 -16.29 20.65 2.19
CA ASP A 91 -17.33 21.65 1.91
C ASP A 91 -18.60 20.90 1.47
N GLU A 92 -19.48 20.62 2.43
CA GLU A 92 -20.70 19.83 2.22
C GLU A 92 -21.68 20.53 1.27
N ASP A 93 -21.79 21.87 1.35
CA ASP A 93 -22.72 22.65 0.51
C ASP A 93 -22.39 22.52 -0.99
N LYS A 94 -21.12 22.42 -1.32
CA LYS A 94 -20.62 22.35 -2.70
C LYS A 94 -20.09 20.97 -3.08
N ASN A 95 -20.16 20.01 -2.17
CA ASN A 95 -19.61 18.65 -2.32
C ASN A 95 -18.16 18.66 -2.84
N ARG A 96 -17.29 19.37 -2.13
CA ARG A 96 -15.89 19.55 -2.50
C ARG A 96 -14.93 19.21 -1.37
N LEU A 97 -13.80 18.65 -1.73
CA LEU A 97 -12.65 18.59 -0.85
C LEU A 97 -11.85 19.91 -0.96
N VAL A 98 -11.59 20.54 0.15
CA VAL A 98 -10.78 21.77 0.25
C VAL A 98 -9.45 21.39 0.88
N VAL A 99 -8.35 21.52 0.15
CA VAL A 99 -6.99 21.24 0.63
C VAL A 99 -6.18 22.52 0.60
N THR A 100 -5.58 22.88 1.73
CA THR A 100 -4.73 24.06 1.85
C THR A 100 -3.30 23.65 2.20
N VAL A 101 -2.37 24.10 1.37
CA VAL A 101 -0.92 23.90 1.50
C VAL A 101 -0.29 25.29 1.50
N GLY A 102 0.28 25.72 2.64
CA GLY A 102 0.79 27.09 2.81
C GLY A 102 -0.28 28.14 2.48
N ASN A 103 -0.01 28.96 1.47
CA ASN A 103 -0.92 30.02 1.01
C ASN A 103 -1.82 29.56 -0.16
N THR A 104 -1.71 28.30 -0.59
CA THR A 104 -2.47 27.76 -1.73
C THR A 104 -3.62 26.91 -1.25
N THR A 105 -4.84 27.27 -1.67
CA THR A 105 -6.04 26.47 -1.42
C THR A 105 -6.60 25.94 -2.73
N ARG A 106 -6.72 24.61 -2.81
CA ARG A 106 -7.39 23.92 -3.93
C ARG A 106 -8.73 23.38 -3.47
N ARG A 107 -9.76 23.63 -4.27
CA ARG A 107 -11.11 23.08 -4.08
C ARG A 107 -11.40 22.10 -5.20
N MET A 108 -11.54 20.82 -4.85
CA MET A 108 -11.72 19.72 -5.81
C MET A 108 -13.11 19.13 -5.63
N SER A 109 -13.83 18.95 -6.73
CA SER A 109 -15.09 18.18 -6.67
C SER A 109 -14.78 16.75 -6.26
N LEU A 110 -15.58 16.22 -5.36
CA LEU A 110 -15.51 14.81 -4.96
C LEU A 110 -16.00 13.91 -6.09
N VAL A 111 -15.43 12.71 -6.16
CA VAL A 111 -15.91 11.65 -7.05
C VAL A 111 -17.17 11.01 -6.46
N ASP A 112 -18.08 10.57 -7.30
CA ASP A 112 -19.28 9.86 -6.85
C ASP A 112 -18.90 8.50 -6.25
N THR A 113 -19.31 8.25 -5.01
CA THR A 113 -19.05 7.00 -4.30
C THR A 113 -20.13 5.93 -4.48
N ALA A 114 -21.25 6.23 -5.13
CA ALA A 114 -22.40 5.32 -5.26
C ALA A 114 -22.04 3.96 -5.92
N GLY A 115 -21.02 3.94 -6.78
CA GLY A 115 -20.51 2.70 -7.40
C GLY A 115 -19.30 2.08 -6.70
N MET A 116 -18.78 2.71 -5.64
CA MET A 116 -17.58 2.25 -4.93
C MET A 116 -17.97 1.40 -3.72
N SER A 117 -17.85 0.08 -3.84
CA SER A 117 -18.03 -0.82 -2.71
C SER A 117 -16.78 -0.87 -1.84
N ASP A 118 -16.94 -1.16 -0.54
CA ASP A 118 -15.83 -1.56 0.31
C ASP A 118 -15.58 -3.06 0.11
N PRO A 119 -14.48 -3.46 -0.53
CA PRO A 119 -14.20 -4.86 -0.75
C PRO A 119 -13.94 -5.57 0.58
N LYS A 120 -14.44 -6.81 0.70
CA LYS A 120 -14.13 -7.66 1.85
C LYS A 120 -12.69 -8.14 1.73
N VAL A 121 -11.91 -7.90 2.77
CA VAL A 121 -10.56 -8.48 2.88
C VAL A 121 -10.71 -9.99 3.02
N PRO A 122 -10.14 -10.80 2.11
CA PRO A 122 -10.25 -12.25 2.21
C PRO A 122 -9.50 -12.76 3.45
N SER A 123 -10.11 -13.74 4.13
CA SER A 123 -9.44 -14.47 5.20
C SER A 123 -8.54 -15.54 4.57
N LEU A 124 -7.24 -15.27 4.50
CA LEU A 124 -6.26 -16.19 3.95
C LEU A 124 -5.50 -16.88 5.09
N ASN A 125 -5.46 -18.21 5.04
CA ASN A 125 -4.56 -18.98 5.91
C ASN A 125 -3.23 -19.18 5.20
N LEU A 126 -2.28 -18.30 5.49
CA LEU A 126 -0.94 -18.28 4.88
C LEU A 126 0.05 -18.88 5.88
N PRO A 127 0.64 -20.06 5.59
CA PRO A 127 1.43 -20.83 6.56
C PRO A 127 2.81 -20.23 6.84
N ALA A 128 3.32 -19.38 5.96
CA ALA A 128 4.61 -18.74 6.11
C ALA A 128 4.45 -17.26 6.46
N LYS A 129 5.18 -16.80 7.49
CA LYS A 129 5.33 -15.39 7.85
C LYS A 129 6.80 -15.06 7.96
N LEU A 130 7.19 -13.92 7.39
CA LEU A 130 8.52 -13.35 7.57
C LEU A 130 8.46 -11.83 7.64
N VAL A 131 9.45 -11.23 8.31
CA VAL A 131 9.66 -9.78 8.33
C VAL A 131 11.02 -9.49 7.73
N VAL A 132 11.00 -8.79 6.61
CA VAL A 132 12.18 -8.47 5.79
C VAL A 132 12.38 -6.96 5.70
N ARG A 133 13.63 -6.53 5.58
CA ARG A 133 13.95 -5.11 5.32
C ARG A 133 13.42 -4.69 3.96
N THR A 134 12.82 -3.52 3.90
CA THR A 134 12.29 -2.96 2.65
C THR A 134 13.37 -2.82 1.58
N ASP A 135 14.62 -2.52 1.98
CA ASP A 135 15.74 -2.38 1.04
C ASP A 135 16.14 -3.70 0.38
N GLU A 136 16.01 -4.84 1.08
CA GLU A 136 16.23 -6.17 0.48
C GLU A 136 15.24 -6.42 -0.65
N LEU A 137 13.94 -6.12 -0.43
CA LEU A 137 12.92 -6.22 -1.47
C LEU A 137 13.23 -5.32 -2.67
N ARG A 138 13.63 -4.07 -2.42
CA ARG A 138 14.00 -3.13 -3.48
C ARG A 138 15.20 -3.61 -4.29
N GLN A 139 16.19 -4.20 -3.62
CA GLN A 139 17.36 -4.76 -4.30
C GLN A 139 16.99 -5.96 -5.17
N ALA A 140 16.21 -6.89 -4.63
CA ALA A 140 15.72 -8.05 -5.36
C ALA A 140 14.91 -7.65 -6.61
N ILE A 141 14.00 -6.68 -6.47
CA ILE A 141 13.19 -6.16 -7.57
C ILE A 141 14.08 -5.55 -8.66
N ARG A 142 15.02 -4.67 -8.30
CA ARG A 142 15.94 -4.04 -9.29
C ARG A 142 16.75 -5.07 -10.07
N ALA A 143 17.17 -6.15 -9.39
CA ALA A 143 17.91 -7.22 -10.04
C ALA A 143 17.02 -8.02 -11.00
N SER A 144 15.72 -8.10 -10.74
CA SER A 144 14.73 -8.88 -11.52
C SER A 144 14.17 -8.13 -12.73
N GLU A 145 14.12 -6.78 -12.70
CA GLU A 145 13.44 -5.94 -13.71
C GLU A 145 13.92 -6.17 -15.17
N SER A 146 15.18 -6.59 -15.35
CA SER A 146 15.73 -6.88 -16.70
C SER A 146 15.65 -8.33 -17.11
N VAL A 147 15.16 -9.22 -16.25
CA VAL A 147 15.20 -10.67 -16.45
C VAL A 147 13.82 -11.23 -16.81
N SER A 148 12.77 -10.85 -16.14
CA SER A 148 11.43 -11.41 -16.34
C SER A 148 10.34 -10.43 -15.89
N ASP A 149 9.15 -10.57 -16.47
CA ASP A 149 7.94 -9.86 -16.03
C ASP A 149 7.30 -10.50 -14.77
N HIS A 150 7.93 -11.56 -14.25
CA HIS A 150 7.45 -12.30 -13.09
C HIS A 150 8.54 -12.45 -12.04
N ILE A 151 8.09 -12.59 -10.79
CA ILE A 151 8.94 -12.77 -9.64
C ILE A 151 8.36 -13.87 -8.75
N ALA A 152 9.17 -14.86 -8.41
CA ALA A 152 8.81 -15.89 -7.46
C ALA A 152 9.29 -15.51 -6.06
N LEU A 153 8.37 -15.54 -5.09
CA LEU A 153 8.68 -15.40 -3.68
C LEU A 153 8.68 -16.79 -3.06
N LYS A 154 9.81 -17.15 -2.43
CA LYS A 154 10.01 -18.44 -1.77
C LYS A 154 10.36 -18.20 -0.31
N ALA A 155 9.74 -18.93 0.59
CA ALA A 155 10.11 -18.93 2.00
C ALA A 155 10.34 -20.36 2.47
N SER A 156 11.40 -20.58 3.21
CA SER A 156 11.79 -21.87 3.80
C SER A 156 12.38 -21.66 5.19
N PRO A 157 12.62 -22.71 5.99
CA PRO A 157 13.28 -22.57 7.28
C PRO A 157 14.68 -21.94 7.21
N GLU A 158 15.32 -21.93 6.05
CA GLU A 158 16.66 -21.37 5.81
C GLU A 158 16.63 -19.86 5.54
N GLY A 159 15.47 -19.33 5.07
CA GLY A 159 15.32 -17.90 4.76
C GLY A 159 14.27 -17.59 3.74
N PHE A 160 14.44 -16.42 3.12
CA PHE A 160 13.56 -15.88 2.09
C PHE A 160 14.34 -15.68 0.80
N GLU A 161 13.82 -16.19 -0.30
CA GLU A 161 14.45 -16.09 -1.62
C GLU A 161 13.49 -15.45 -2.61
N VAL A 162 13.99 -14.49 -3.37
CA VAL A 162 13.31 -13.88 -4.49
C VAL A 162 13.98 -14.34 -5.79
N VAL A 163 13.22 -14.95 -6.68
CA VAL A 163 13.76 -15.52 -7.92
C VAL A 163 13.02 -14.92 -9.12
N SER A 164 13.78 -14.59 -10.14
CA SER A 164 13.25 -14.17 -11.44
C SER A 164 13.93 -15.02 -12.53
N GLU A 165 13.13 -15.68 -13.35
CA GLU A 165 13.59 -16.58 -14.40
C GLU A 165 13.16 -16.02 -15.76
N GLY A 166 14.13 -15.71 -16.61
CA GLY A 166 13.94 -15.30 -17.99
C GLY A 166 14.41 -16.41 -18.95
N ASP A 167 14.33 -16.16 -20.25
CA ASP A 167 14.72 -17.13 -21.29
C ASP A 167 16.21 -17.47 -21.26
N THR A 168 17.06 -16.52 -20.90
CA THR A 168 18.52 -16.67 -20.93
C THR A 168 19.17 -16.50 -19.55
N ASP A 169 18.52 -15.78 -18.66
CA ASP A 169 19.08 -15.36 -17.40
C ASP A 169 18.18 -15.75 -16.22
N THR A 170 18.79 -16.00 -15.09
CA THR A 170 18.10 -16.21 -13.83
C THR A 170 18.74 -15.35 -12.75
N VAL A 171 17.92 -14.67 -11.98
CA VAL A 171 18.36 -13.92 -10.78
C VAL A 171 17.76 -14.57 -9.54
N SER A 172 18.60 -14.80 -8.54
CA SER A 172 18.21 -15.23 -7.21
C SER A 172 18.79 -14.23 -6.19
N HIS A 173 17.92 -13.71 -5.34
CA HIS A 173 18.29 -12.87 -4.20
C HIS A 173 17.86 -13.56 -2.91
N MET A 174 18.85 -14.10 -2.19
CA MET A 174 18.63 -14.85 -0.94
C MET A 174 18.87 -13.99 0.28
N VAL A 175 17.87 -13.89 1.15
CA VAL A 175 17.96 -13.29 2.46
C VAL A 175 17.99 -14.42 3.49
N PRO A 176 19.16 -14.75 4.06
CA PRO A 176 19.29 -15.81 5.05
C PRO A 176 18.45 -15.50 6.30
N LYS A 177 18.06 -16.56 7.01
CA LYS A 177 17.26 -16.47 8.25
C LYS A 177 17.79 -15.42 9.23
N ASP A 178 19.10 -15.35 9.41
CA ASP A 178 19.74 -14.46 10.39
C ASP A 178 19.67 -12.96 10.01
N LEU A 179 19.30 -12.64 8.75
CA LEU A 179 19.07 -11.28 8.26
C LEU A 179 17.59 -10.89 8.23
N LEU A 180 16.70 -11.81 8.58
CA LEU A 180 15.26 -11.54 8.74
C LEU A 180 14.96 -11.15 10.19
N GLU A 181 14.07 -10.18 10.40
CA GLU A 181 13.63 -9.82 11.75
C GLU A 181 12.70 -10.87 12.36
N GLU A 182 11.94 -11.58 11.51
CA GLU A 182 11.08 -12.69 11.90
C GLU A 182 11.03 -13.71 10.76
N LEU A 183 11.03 -14.99 11.10
CA LEU A 183 10.79 -16.09 10.17
C LEU A 183 10.00 -17.19 10.87
N SER A 184 8.78 -17.42 10.42
CA SER A 184 7.90 -18.50 10.88
C SER A 184 7.43 -19.29 9.67
N VAL A 185 8.17 -20.33 9.33
CA VAL A 185 7.94 -21.21 8.18
C VAL A 185 8.26 -22.63 8.60
N LYS A 186 7.34 -23.56 8.42
CA LYS A 186 7.55 -25.01 8.68
C LYS A 186 8.01 -25.72 7.42
N ASP A 187 7.24 -25.57 6.35
CA ASP A 187 7.48 -26.19 5.06
C ASP A 187 7.73 -25.10 4.02
N ALA A 188 8.60 -25.37 3.06
CA ALA A 188 8.89 -24.43 1.99
C ALA A 188 7.63 -24.09 1.19
N VAL A 189 7.45 -22.79 0.91
CA VAL A 189 6.36 -22.29 0.08
C VAL A 189 6.92 -21.48 -1.09
N ARG A 190 6.22 -21.48 -2.21
CA ARG A 190 6.57 -20.71 -3.43
C ARG A 190 5.29 -20.19 -4.07
N SER A 191 5.29 -18.93 -4.48
CA SER A 191 4.28 -18.37 -5.36
C SER A 191 4.92 -17.42 -6.36
N LEU A 192 4.35 -17.36 -7.57
CA LEU A 192 4.78 -16.50 -8.66
C LEU A 192 3.85 -15.29 -8.75
N PHE A 193 4.42 -14.10 -8.97
CA PHE A 193 3.67 -12.84 -9.02
C PHE A 193 4.07 -11.99 -10.23
N PRO A 194 3.16 -11.12 -10.75
CA PRO A 194 3.51 -10.09 -11.70
C PRO A 194 4.50 -9.11 -11.07
N LEU A 195 5.66 -8.93 -11.71
CA LEU A 195 6.74 -8.10 -11.16
C LEU A 195 6.35 -6.62 -11.08
N ASP A 196 5.63 -6.10 -12.06
CA ASP A 196 5.17 -4.71 -12.11
C ASP A 196 4.29 -4.34 -10.91
N TYR A 197 3.30 -5.18 -10.57
CA TYR A 197 2.46 -4.99 -9.37
C TYR A 197 3.29 -5.03 -8.10
N PHE A 198 4.10 -6.07 -7.93
CA PHE A 198 4.93 -6.22 -6.73
C PHE A 198 5.93 -5.07 -6.59
N SER A 199 6.58 -4.68 -7.68
CA SER A 199 7.51 -3.53 -7.73
C SER A 199 6.83 -2.22 -7.34
N ASN A 200 5.64 -1.93 -7.89
CA ASN A 200 4.91 -0.72 -7.58
C ASN A 200 4.46 -0.68 -6.11
N MET A 201 3.99 -1.80 -5.57
CA MET A 201 3.63 -1.91 -4.13
C MET A 201 4.84 -1.63 -3.24
N VAL A 202 6.00 -2.22 -3.54
CA VAL A 202 7.23 -1.99 -2.76
C VAL A 202 7.76 -0.56 -2.91
N LYS A 203 7.64 0.05 -4.10
CA LYS A 203 7.98 1.47 -4.34
C LYS A 203 7.13 2.43 -3.51
N ALA A 204 5.86 2.09 -3.25
CA ALA A 204 4.98 2.90 -2.41
C ALA A 204 5.35 2.86 -0.91
N ILE A 205 6.14 1.91 -0.47
CA ILE A 205 6.65 1.85 0.90
C ILE A 205 7.79 2.85 1.05
N SER A 206 7.48 4.07 1.48
CA SER A 206 8.45 5.16 1.53
C SER A 206 9.27 5.21 2.82
N THR A 207 8.62 4.99 3.96
CA THR A 207 9.23 5.20 5.29
C THR A 207 9.35 3.95 6.14
N ALA A 208 8.57 2.90 5.88
CA ALA A 208 8.66 1.67 6.66
C ALA A 208 9.98 0.94 6.38
N PRO A 209 10.83 0.71 7.42
CA PRO A 209 12.12 0.05 7.24
C PRO A 209 11.98 -1.45 6.95
N THR A 210 10.87 -2.04 7.38
CA THR A 210 10.57 -3.47 7.22
C THR A 210 9.13 -3.70 6.78
N VAL A 211 8.91 -4.86 6.17
CA VAL A 211 7.62 -5.33 5.69
C VAL A 211 7.40 -6.74 6.20
N ALA A 212 6.22 -7.02 6.73
CA ALA A 212 5.79 -8.38 7.02
C ALA A 212 5.17 -8.98 5.76
N LEU A 213 5.69 -10.11 5.32
CA LEU A 213 5.17 -10.91 4.22
C LEU A 213 4.54 -12.18 4.76
N TYR A 214 3.37 -12.51 4.25
CA TYR A 214 2.69 -13.77 4.51
C TYR A 214 2.51 -14.48 3.18
N LEU A 215 2.95 -15.73 3.12
CA LEU A 215 3.06 -16.51 1.89
C LEU A 215 2.44 -17.90 2.06
N GLY A 216 1.97 -18.44 0.96
CA GLY A 216 1.59 -19.84 0.80
C GLY A 216 1.96 -20.29 -0.61
N THR A 217 1.91 -21.59 -0.90
CA THR A 217 2.17 -22.12 -2.25
C THR A 217 0.96 -21.85 -3.12
N ASP A 218 1.16 -21.11 -4.22
CA ASP A 218 0.12 -20.68 -5.18
C ASP A 218 -1.04 -19.87 -4.55
N TYR A 219 -0.74 -19.18 -3.44
CA TYR A 219 -1.66 -18.28 -2.75
C TYR A 219 -1.25 -16.82 -2.93
N PRO A 220 -2.21 -15.88 -2.74
CA PRO A 220 -1.89 -14.47 -2.73
C PRO A 220 -0.84 -14.14 -1.65
N VAL A 221 0.08 -13.23 -1.97
CA VAL A 221 0.95 -12.63 -0.95
C VAL A 221 0.16 -11.54 -0.20
N ARG A 222 0.32 -11.52 1.12
CA ARG A 222 -0.12 -10.41 1.96
C ARG A 222 1.11 -9.68 2.48
N MET A 223 1.14 -8.36 2.22
CA MET A 223 2.19 -7.46 2.68
C MET A 223 1.61 -6.52 3.72
N GLU A 224 2.22 -6.43 4.89
CA GLU A 224 1.78 -5.53 5.96
C GLU A 224 2.92 -4.63 6.40
N PHE A 225 2.64 -3.33 6.50
CA PHE A 225 3.59 -2.34 6.99
C PHE A 225 2.88 -1.13 7.62
N LYS A 226 3.66 -0.31 8.33
CA LYS A 226 3.16 0.90 8.99
C LYS A 226 3.53 2.15 8.20
N ILE A 227 2.65 3.13 8.25
CA ILE A 227 2.87 4.50 7.76
C ILE A 227 2.65 5.50 8.90
N ALA A 228 2.88 6.78 8.64
CA ALA A 228 2.62 7.86 9.61
C ALA A 228 3.28 7.60 10.98
N SER A 229 4.55 7.17 10.99
CA SER A 229 5.30 6.84 12.21
C SER A 229 4.56 5.82 13.11
N GLY A 230 3.95 4.81 12.50
CA GLY A 230 3.26 3.71 13.18
C GLY A 230 1.79 3.98 13.51
N LYS A 231 1.24 5.12 13.12
CA LYS A 231 -0.17 5.49 13.34
C LYS A 231 -1.10 5.11 12.19
N GLY A 232 -0.57 4.53 11.14
CA GLY A 232 -1.31 3.98 10.01
C GLY A 232 -0.90 2.55 9.73
N ASP A 233 -1.89 1.72 9.38
CA ASP A 233 -1.73 0.34 8.99
C ASP A 233 -2.05 0.19 7.51
N VAL A 234 -1.17 -0.49 6.79
CA VAL A 234 -1.38 -0.81 5.38
C VAL A 234 -1.27 -2.31 5.19
N ARG A 235 -2.22 -2.85 4.46
CA ARG A 235 -2.20 -4.21 3.96
C ARG A 235 -2.40 -4.19 2.44
N TYR A 236 -1.46 -4.77 1.72
CA TYR A 236 -1.63 -5.13 0.34
C TYR A 236 -1.88 -6.64 0.20
N LEU A 237 -2.69 -6.99 -0.76
CA LEU A 237 -2.85 -8.36 -1.26
C LEU A 237 -2.56 -8.36 -2.75
N LEU A 238 -1.81 -9.35 -3.21
CA LEU A 238 -1.53 -9.56 -4.63
C LEU A 238 -1.78 -11.01 -4.97
N ALA A 239 -2.63 -11.26 -5.96
CA ALA A 239 -2.92 -12.59 -6.45
C ALA A 239 -1.69 -13.22 -7.13
N PRO A 240 -1.44 -14.53 -6.97
CA PRO A 240 -0.38 -15.21 -7.67
C PRO A 240 -0.75 -15.39 -9.14
N ARG A 241 0.27 -15.56 -9.97
CA ARG A 241 0.11 -16.18 -11.29
C ARG A 241 0.20 -17.69 -11.12
N ILE A 242 -0.84 -18.38 -11.53
CA ILE A 242 -0.85 -19.85 -11.55
C ILE A 242 -0.24 -20.30 -12.87
N GLU A 243 0.87 -21.02 -12.80
CA GLU A 243 1.46 -21.67 -13.97
C GLU A 243 0.54 -22.83 -14.35
N SER A 244 -0.06 -22.80 -15.55
CA SER A 244 -0.75 -23.97 -16.11
C SER A 244 0.31 -25.00 -16.53
N GLU A 245 0.22 -26.19 -15.98
CA GLU A 245 0.98 -27.37 -16.40
C GLU A 245 0.76 -27.70 -17.89
#